data_4f3df6a29a40e7868f094e20567761a4
#
_entry.id   4f3df6a29a40e7868f094e20567761a4
#
_cell.length_a   1.000
_cell.length_b   1.000
_cell.length_c   1.000
_cell.angle_alpha   90.00
_cell.angle_beta   90.00
_cell.angle_gamma   90.00
#
_symmetry.space_group_name_H-M   'P 1'
#
loop_
_entity.id
_entity.type
_entity.pdbx_description
1 polymer ?
#
loop_
_entity_poly.entity_id
_entity_poly.type
_entity_poly.pdbx_seq_one_letter_code
_entity_poly.pdbx_strand_id
1 'polypeptide(L)'
;MKQQDLRYITDVLSARTSKTEPDWYSVTGFLFSHRIAGLFYNRAKQLDIPLPKKAEKLFAETFARQRRKVQFMRGYIAEIAKAMHAAQAEYVFLKGSVFSNLPKEKRIYADGERASNDIDILVRQNAIAKAESVLRSLGYVQGEYIAEEDEIRPFSRLEIVTRRMNRGETAPFVKWTGEGEFPFVEADINFSLGNTPGEGEELLSDIVGTGVETGGACPMRLPQAEMFFLHLIMHQYKESCLYFMAERGKELDLYKLADIYFCLYSGGLDLSRLLCLVRRYAIEEKLGAVLWQVADIFD
;
A
#
# COMPACT_ATOMS: atom_id res chain seq x y z
N MET A 1 10.51 16.09 15.24
CA MET A 1 9.23 16.11 15.99
C MET A 1 9.53 15.72 17.43
N LYS A 2 8.81 16.27 18.42
CA LYS A 2 8.96 15.89 19.83
C LYS A 2 8.23 14.54 20.07
N GLN A 3 8.71 13.75 21.04
CA GLN A 3 8.08 12.47 21.38
C GLN A 3 6.59 12.62 21.80
N GLN A 4 6.26 13.70 22.51
CA GLN A 4 4.88 14.00 22.89
C GLN A 4 3.93 14.20 21.68
N ASP A 5 4.43 14.79 20.57
CA ASP A 5 3.64 15.01 19.36
C ASP A 5 3.41 13.71 18.63
N LEU A 6 4.42 12.82 18.59
CA LEU A 6 4.26 11.47 18.02
C LEU A 6 3.21 10.69 18.83
N ARG A 7 3.31 10.71 20.17
CA ARG A 7 2.33 10.04 21.04
C ARG A 7 0.92 10.60 20.85
N TYR A 8 0.78 11.92 20.69
CA TYR A 8 -0.51 12.52 20.35
C TYR A 8 -1.10 11.95 19.06
N ILE A 9 -0.28 11.86 18.02
CA ILE A 9 -0.70 11.31 16.72
C ILE A 9 -1.14 9.86 16.88
N THR A 10 -0.33 9.02 17.52
CA THR A 10 -0.62 7.57 17.65
C THR A 10 -1.83 7.30 18.55
N ASP A 11 -2.05 8.12 19.61
CA ASP A 11 -3.27 8.06 20.41
C ASP A 11 -4.50 8.30 19.53
N VAL A 12 -4.51 9.37 18.72
CA VAL A 12 -5.63 9.68 17.82
C VAL A 12 -5.85 8.56 16.80
N LEU A 13 -4.78 8.05 16.18
CA LEU A 13 -4.86 6.95 15.22
C LEU A 13 -5.44 5.66 15.85
N SER A 14 -5.11 5.39 17.11
CA SER A 14 -5.59 4.24 17.88
C SER A 14 -6.95 4.48 18.56
N ALA A 15 -7.67 5.53 18.15
CA ALA A 15 -8.95 5.94 18.73
C ALA A 15 -8.88 6.22 20.26
N ARG A 16 -7.75 6.75 20.73
CA ARG A 16 -7.56 7.21 22.11
C ARG A 16 -7.53 8.74 22.15
N THR A 17 -8.05 9.32 23.22
CA THR A 17 -7.93 10.77 23.44
C THR A 17 -6.60 11.09 24.12
N SER A 18 -5.81 11.97 23.55
CA SER A 18 -4.59 12.47 24.18
C SER A 18 -4.89 13.69 25.07
N LYS A 19 -4.19 13.79 26.21
CA LYS A 19 -4.30 14.92 27.13
C LYS A 19 -3.28 16.04 26.87
N THR A 20 -2.37 15.81 25.91
CA THR A 20 -1.31 16.77 25.57
C THR A 20 -1.76 17.69 24.44
N GLU A 21 -1.40 18.96 24.52
CA GLU A 21 -1.58 19.90 23.43
C GLU A 21 -0.37 19.77 22.48
N PRO A 22 -0.59 19.41 21.18
CA PRO A 22 0.50 19.16 20.26
C PRO A 22 1.03 20.46 19.62
N ASP A 23 2.27 20.45 19.16
CA ASP A 23 2.76 21.46 18.22
C ASP A 23 2.16 21.19 16.82
N TRP A 24 1.09 21.90 16.49
CA TRP A 24 0.36 21.71 15.24
C TRP A 24 1.19 21.96 13.98
N TYR A 25 2.25 22.75 14.04
CA TYR A 25 3.14 22.93 12.90
C TYR A 25 3.92 21.65 12.62
N SER A 26 4.56 21.10 13.65
CA SER A 26 5.29 19.82 13.56
C SER A 26 4.38 18.65 13.22
N VAL A 27 3.21 18.55 13.89
CA VAL A 27 2.23 17.49 13.64
C VAL A 27 1.73 17.53 12.21
N THR A 28 1.35 18.69 11.68
CA THR A 28 0.86 18.81 10.30
C THR A 28 1.92 18.34 9.29
N GLY A 29 3.15 18.84 9.40
CA GLY A 29 4.24 18.42 8.51
C GLY A 29 4.49 16.90 8.54
N PHE A 30 4.49 16.33 9.74
CA PHE A 30 4.69 14.89 9.94
C PHE A 30 3.57 14.05 9.32
N LEU A 31 2.30 14.42 9.53
CA LEU A 31 1.15 13.71 8.98
C LEU A 31 1.16 13.65 7.46
N PHE A 32 1.61 14.73 6.80
CA PHE A 32 1.75 14.78 5.34
C PHE A 32 2.95 13.97 4.85
N SER A 33 4.12 14.10 5.49
CA SER A 33 5.32 13.34 5.09
C SER A 33 5.13 11.83 5.21
N HIS A 34 4.39 11.38 6.21
CA HIS A 34 4.06 9.97 6.44
C HIS A 34 2.74 9.51 5.82
N ARG A 35 2.09 10.33 4.98
CA ARG A 35 0.87 10.01 4.20
C ARG A 35 -0.34 9.56 5.02
N ILE A 36 -0.44 10.00 6.27
CA ILE A 36 -1.51 9.62 7.21
C ILE A 36 -2.46 10.78 7.56
N ALA A 37 -2.36 11.92 6.88
CA ALA A 37 -3.18 13.09 7.17
C ALA A 37 -4.70 12.82 7.03
N GLY A 38 -5.11 12.03 6.02
CA GLY A 38 -6.51 11.63 5.83
C GLY A 38 -7.01 10.71 6.94
N LEU A 39 -6.19 9.74 7.35
CA LEU A 39 -6.49 8.83 8.45
C LEU A 39 -6.65 9.60 9.77
N PHE A 40 -5.65 10.42 10.10
CA PHE A 40 -5.68 11.26 11.30
C PHE A 40 -6.92 12.17 11.32
N TYR A 41 -7.23 12.85 10.23
CA TYR A 41 -8.41 13.71 10.13
C TYR A 41 -9.70 12.98 10.45
N ASN A 42 -9.93 11.85 9.81
CA ASN A 42 -11.15 11.08 10.03
C ASN A 42 -11.26 10.58 11.47
N ARG A 43 -10.16 10.09 12.06
CA ARG A 43 -10.11 9.66 13.48
C ARG A 43 -10.35 10.83 14.43
N ALA A 44 -9.70 11.97 14.20
CA ALA A 44 -9.92 13.17 15.02
C ALA A 44 -11.38 13.64 14.98
N LYS A 45 -12.04 13.56 13.81
CA LYS A 45 -13.49 13.88 13.70
C LYS A 45 -14.37 12.87 14.44
N GLN A 46 -14.04 11.58 14.38
CA GLN A 46 -14.77 10.54 15.13
C GLN A 46 -14.64 10.68 16.65
N LEU A 47 -13.53 11.27 17.12
CA LEU A 47 -13.23 11.52 18.54
C LEU A 47 -13.63 12.93 19.00
N ASP A 48 -14.28 13.73 18.14
CA ASP A 48 -14.64 15.13 18.40
C ASP A 48 -13.44 16.00 18.86
N ILE A 49 -12.23 15.68 18.37
CA ILE A 49 -11.02 16.44 18.69
C ILE A 49 -11.04 17.77 17.91
N PRO A 50 -10.94 18.92 18.60
CA PRO A 50 -10.88 20.22 17.94
C PRO A 50 -9.54 20.38 17.21
N LEU A 51 -9.60 20.77 15.94
CA LEU A 51 -8.43 21.02 15.10
C LEU A 51 -8.30 22.53 14.84
N PRO A 52 -7.08 23.08 14.75
CA PRO A 52 -6.88 24.47 14.31
C PRO A 52 -7.46 24.65 12.90
N LYS A 53 -8.21 25.74 12.68
CA LYS A 53 -8.96 25.99 11.41
C LYS A 53 -8.12 25.79 10.14
N LYS A 54 -6.85 26.23 10.13
CA LYS A 54 -5.97 26.08 8.97
C LYS A 54 -5.59 24.62 8.73
N ALA A 55 -5.22 23.88 9.78
CA ALA A 55 -4.87 22.46 9.70
C ALA A 55 -6.10 21.62 9.31
N GLU A 56 -7.25 21.91 9.93
CA GLU A 56 -8.52 21.23 9.61
C GLU A 56 -8.89 21.36 8.14
N LYS A 57 -8.75 22.55 7.55
CA LYS A 57 -9.02 22.76 6.13
C LYS A 57 -8.11 21.91 5.26
N LEU A 58 -6.79 21.91 5.52
CA LEU A 58 -5.81 21.10 4.77
C LEU A 58 -6.11 19.60 4.87
N PHE A 59 -6.41 19.12 6.08
CA PHE A 59 -6.72 17.70 6.29
C PHE A 59 -8.04 17.30 5.61
N ALA A 60 -9.07 18.14 5.70
CA ALA A 60 -10.36 17.91 5.05
C ALA A 60 -10.21 17.82 3.52
N GLU A 61 -9.47 18.76 2.91
CA GLU A 61 -9.20 18.76 1.48
C GLU A 61 -8.40 17.50 1.06
N THR A 62 -7.40 17.12 1.85
CA THR A 62 -6.62 15.90 1.62
C THR A 62 -7.48 14.65 1.70
N PHE A 63 -8.30 14.53 2.75
CA PHE A 63 -9.22 13.41 2.92
C PHE A 63 -10.20 13.30 1.75
N ALA A 64 -10.80 14.43 1.36
CA ALA A 64 -11.74 14.48 0.24
C ALA A 64 -11.06 14.09 -1.09
N ARG A 65 -9.84 14.58 -1.34
CA ARG A 65 -9.06 14.22 -2.53
C ARG A 65 -8.70 12.74 -2.55
N GLN A 66 -8.23 12.19 -1.42
CA GLN A 66 -7.91 10.76 -1.31
C GLN A 66 -9.15 9.89 -1.52
N ARG A 67 -10.31 10.31 -0.99
CA ARG A 67 -11.59 9.61 -1.21
C ARG A 67 -11.96 9.55 -2.69
N ARG A 68 -11.85 10.66 -3.42
CA ARG A 68 -12.10 10.67 -4.87
C ARG A 68 -11.08 9.79 -5.60
N LYS A 69 -9.79 9.83 -5.22
CA LYS A 69 -8.75 9.00 -5.82
C LYS A 69 -9.03 7.51 -5.63
N VAL A 70 -9.45 7.08 -4.45
CA VAL A 70 -9.81 5.67 -4.20
C VAL A 70 -10.97 5.23 -5.11
N GLN A 71 -12.00 6.06 -5.26
CA GLN A 71 -13.13 5.77 -6.14
C GLN A 71 -12.70 5.69 -7.61
N PHE A 72 -11.87 6.61 -8.05
CA PHE A 72 -11.28 6.64 -9.38
C PHE A 72 -10.42 5.38 -9.65
N MET A 73 -9.50 5.04 -8.74
CA MET A 73 -8.62 3.87 -8.87
C MET A 73 -9.39 2.54 -8.93
N ARG A 74 -10.53 2.42 -8.25
CA ARG A 74 -11.36 1.20 -8.30
C ARG A 74 -11.80 0.85 -9.73
N GLY A 75 -12.07 1.84 -10.57
CA GLY A 75 -12.42 1.63 -11.98
C GLY A 75 -11.27 0.94 -12.74
N TYR A 76 -10.05 1.43 -12.57
CA TYR A 76 -8.86 0.85 -13.22
C TYR A 76 -8.47 -0.50 -12.65
N ILE A 77 -8.60 -0.70 -11.33
CA ILE A 77 -8.39 -2.01 -10.71
C ILE A 77 -9.36 -3.05 -11.29
N ALA A 78 -10.64 -2.68 -11.46
CA ALA A 78 -11.64 -3.57 -12.06
C ALA A 78 -11.35 -3.85 -13.55
N GLU A 79 -10.90 -2.85 -14.32
CA GLU A 79 -10.47 -3.00 -15.71
C GLU A 79 -9.32 -4.01 -15.83
N ILE A 80 -8.28 -3.84 -14.99
CA ILE A 80 -7.12 -4.75 -14.93
C ILE A 80 -7.57 -6.15 -14.52
N ALA A 81 -8.39 -6.27 -13.47
CA ALA A 81 -8.89 -7.56 -12.99
C ALA A 81 -9.61 -8.35 -14.08
N LYS A 82 -10.52 -7.68 -14.81
CA LYS A 82 -11.26 -8.27 -15.93
C LYS A 82 -10.33 -8.76 -17.03
N ALA A 83 -9.32 -7.97 -17.40
CA ALA A 83 -8.37 -8.35 -18.45
C ALA A 83 -7.44 -9.48 -18.00
N MET A 84 -6.97 -9.47 -16.74
CA MET A 84 -6.17 -10.56 -16.17
C MET A 84 -6.95 -11.87 -16.12
N HIS A 85 -8.24 -11.83 -15.73
CA HIS A 85 -9.12 -12.98 -15.73
C HIS A 85 -9.31 -13.53 -17.15
N ALA A 86 -9.63 -12.69 -18.13
CA ALA A 86 -9.78 -13.08 -19.53
C ALA A 86 -8.51 -13.71 -20.12
N ALA A 87 -7.34 -13.22 -19.71
CA ALA A 87 -6.04 -13.78 -20.09
C ALA A 87 -5.66 -15.04 -19.31
N GLN A 88 -6.46 -15.47 -18.34
CA GLN A 88 -6.14 -16.58 -17.43
C GLN A 88 -4.75 -16.36 -16.76
N ALA A 89 -4.49 -15.13 -16.31
CA ALA A 89 -3.26 -14.79 -15.61
C ALA A 89 -3.37 -15.17 -14.13
N GLU A 90 -2.30 -15.74 -13.58
CA GLU A 90 -2.19 -15.95 -12.13
C GLU A 90 -1.60 -14.71 -11.48
N TYR A 91 -2.37 -14.05 -10.64
CA TYR A 91 -2.00 -12.82 -9.96
C TYR A 91 -2.80 -12.64 -8.68
N VAL A 92 -2.39 -11.71 -7.84
CA VAL A 92 -3.22 -11.08 -6.80
C VAL A 92 -2.90 -9.59 -6.73
N PHE A 93 -3.89 -8.79 -6.33
CA PHE A 93 -3.64 -7.40 -5.97
C PHE A 93 -3.02 -7.29 -4.58
N LEU A 94 -2.29 -6.22 -4.33
CA LEU A 94 -1.62 -5.97 -3.06
C LEU A 94 -1.97 -4.59 -2.49
N LYS A 95 -1.54 -4.35 -1.26
CA LYS A 95 -1.49 -3.03 -0.59
C LYS A 95 -2.79 -2.20 -0.72
N GLY A 96 -2.71 -1.02 -1.32
CA GLY A 96 -3.82 -0.11 -1.50
C GLY A 96 -4.99 -0.68 -2.27
N SER A 97 -4.72 -1.52 -3.26
CA SER A 97 -5.73 -2.20 -4.05
C SER A 97 -6.53 -3.20 -3.22
N VAL A 98 -5.90 -3.91 -2.26
CA VAL A 98 -6.59 -4.79 -1.31
C VAL A 98 -7.48 -3.95 -0.39
N PHE A 99 -6.91 -2.99 0.34
CA PHE A 99 -7.64 -2.18 1.32
C PHE A 99 -8.86 -1.47 0.75
N SER A 100 -8.76 -0.96 -0.48
CA SER A 100 -9.85 -0.25 -1.13
C SER A 100 -10.97 -1.15 -1.66
N ASN A 101 -10.71 -2.45 -1.86
CA ASN A 101 -11.66 -3.39 -2.47
C ASN A 101 -12.12 -4.52 -1.53
N LEU A 102 -11.70 -4.51 -0.27
CA LEU A 102 -12.29 -5.41 0.72
C LEU A 102 -13.80 -5.21 0.84
N PRO A 103 -14.59 -6.28 1.07
CA PRO A 103 -16.00 -6.17 1.43
C PRO A 103 -16.22 -5.20 2.58
N LYS A 104 -17.34 -4.48 2.57
CA LYS A 104 -17.60 -3.37 3.50
C LYS A 104 -17.42 -3.77 4.97
N GLU A 105 -17.83 -4.98 5.32
CA GLU A 105 -17.74 -5.56 6.67
C GLU A 105 -16.31 -5.95 7.09
N LYS A 106 -15.38 -6.04 6.13
CA LYS A 106 -13.96 -6.37 6.35
C LYS A 106 -13.04 -5.17 6.15
N ARG A 107 -13.60 -3.99 5.88
CA ARG A 107 -12.78 -2.80 5.62
C ARG A 107 -12.12 -2.31 6.88
N ILE A 108 -10.81 -2.16 6.80
CA ILE A 108 -9.97 -1.58 7.86
C ILE A 108 -9.98 -0.05 7.77
N TYR A 109 -10.08 0.48 6.55
CA TYR A 109 -10.07 1.91 6.27
C TYR A 109 -11.36 2.36 5.60
N ALA A 110 -11.85 3.54 5.98
CA ALA A 110 -12.83 4.28 5.19
C ALA A 110 -12.15 4.87 3.94
N ASP A 111 -12.95 5.12 2.89
CA ASP A 111 -12.45 5.79 1.70
C ASP A 111 -11.92 7.19 2.08
N GLY A 112 -10.65 7.47 1.75
CA GLY A 112 -9.97 8.72 2.10
C GLY A 112 -9.03 8.62 3.31
N GLU A 113 -9.08 7.57 4.12
CA GLU A 113 -8.16 7.38 5.25
C GLU A 113 -6.75 6.96 4.77
N ARG A 114 -6.68 6.05 3.80
CA ARG A 114 -5.42 5.54 3.29
C ARG A 114 -5.12 6.08 1.90
N ALA A 115 -3.96 6.72 1.77
CA ALA A 115 -3.45 7.16 0.48
C ALA A 115 -2.91 5.95 -0.31
N SER A 116 -3.31 5.84 -1.59
CA SER A 116 -2.71 4.92 -2.56
C SER A 116 -2.39 5.69 -3.84
N ASN A 117 -1.20 5.48 -4.38
CA ASN A 117 -0.76 6.18 -5.60
C ASN A 117 -0.76 5.26 -6.82
N ASP A 118 -0.61 3.97 -6.60
CA ASP A 118 -0.31 2.91 -7.55
C ASP A 118 -1.25 1.70 -7.37
N ILE A 119 -1.28 0.85 -8.37
CA ILE A 119 -1.97 -0.45 -8.37
C ILE A 119 -0.90 -1.53 -8.33
N ASP A 120 -0.67 -2.10 -7.15
CA ASP A 120 0.29 -3.19 -6.98
C ASP A 120 -0.32 -4.54 -7.37
N ILE A 121 0.39 -5.28 -8.22
CA ILE A 121 0.02 -6.61 -8.70
C ILE A 121 1.17 -7.57 -8.41
N LEU A 122 0.92 -8.68 -7.71
CA LEU A 122 1.89 -9.73 -7.46
C LEU A 122 1.69 -10.87 -8.44
N VAL A 123 2.77 -11.31 -9.06
CA VAL A 123 2.78 -12.45 -9.97
C VAL A 123 3.99 -13.35 -9.71
N ARG A 124 3.93 -14.61 -10.14
CA ARG A 124 5.12 -15.46 -10.22
C ARG A 124 6.02 -15.02 -11.38
N GLN A 125 7.31 -15.32 -11.32
CA GLN A 125 8.26 -14.92 -12.36
C GLN A 125 7.88 -15.39 -13.77
N ASN A 126 7.34 -16.58 -13.91
CA ASN A 126 6.88 -17.14 -15.20
C ASN A 126 5.61 -16.44 -15.74
N ALA A 127 4.89 -15.69 -14.92
CA ALA A 127 3.67 -14.98 -15.32
C ALA A 127 3.92 -13.50 -15.68
N ILE A 128 5.14 -12.97 -15.49
CA ILE A 128 5.46 -11.55 -15.74
C ILE A 128 5.10 -11.14 -17.16
N ALA A 129 5.57 -11.87 -18.17
CA ALA A 129 5.35 -11.52 -19.57
C ALA A 129 3.84 -11.47 -19.93
N LYS A 130 3.03 -12.36 -19.34
CA LYS A 130 1.57 -12.36 -19.50
C LYS A 130 0.95 -11.12 -18.86
N ALA A 131 1.33 -10.79 -17.63
CA ALA A 131 0.83 -9.61 -16.93
C ALA A 131 1.20 -8.30 -17.65
N GLU A 132 2.46 -8.17 -18.11
CA GLU A 132 2.90 -7.05 -18.93
C GLU A 132 2.09 -6.92 -20.23
N SER A 133 1.82 -8.05 -20.92
CA SER A 133 1.01 -8.05 -22.14
C SER A 133 -0.40 -7.57 -21.89
N VAL A 134 -1.01 -7.97 -20.76
CA VAL A 134 -2.34 -7.51 -20.36
C VAL A 134 -2.34 -5.99 -20.11
N LEU A 135 -1.40 -5.46 -19.32
CA LEU A 135 -1.33 -4.01 -19.08
C LEU A 135 -1.14 -3.22 -20.38
N ARG A 136 -0.26 -3.69 -21.29
CA ARG A 136 -0.08 -3.04 -22.60
C ARG A 136 -1.36 -3.07 -23.43
N SER A 137 -2.12 -4.15 -23.41
CA SER A 137 -3.41 -4.23 -24.14
C SER A 137 -4.46 -3.25 -23.61
N LEU A 138 -4.34 -2.82 -22.36
CA LEU A 138 -5.18 -1.80 -21.74
C LEU A 138 -4.66 -0.35 -21.96
N GLY A 139 -3.58 -0.17 -22.74
CA GLY A 139 -3.00 1.13 -23.05
C GLY A 139 -1.98 1.64 -22.02
N TYR A 140 -1.53 0.80 -21.08
CA TYR A 140 -0.41 1.16 -20.21
C TYR A 140 0.93 1.05 -20.95
N VAL A 141 1.83 1.97 -20.68
CA VAL A 141 3.21 1.96 -21.17
C VAL A 141 4.19 1.94 -20.00
N GLN A 142 5.33 1.28 -20.13
CA GLN A 142 6.41 1.40 -19.16
C GLN A 142 7.05 2.77 -19.26
N GLY A 143 6.87 3.60 -18.25
CA GLY A 143 7.28 5.00 -18.29
C GLY A 143 7.04 5.70 -16.95
N GLU A 144 7.14 7.01 -16.98
CA GLU A 144 6.83 7.89 -15.87
C GLU A 144 6.03 9.10 -16.33
N TYR A 145 5.19 9.64 -15.46
CA TYR A 145 4.49 10.88 -15.72
C TYR A 145 5.38 12.07 -15.33
N ILE A 146 5.57 12.99 -16.29
CA ILE A 146 6.32 14.23 -16.09
C ILE A 146 5.35 15.37 -15.84
N ALA A 147 5.26 15.80 -14.58
CA ALA A 147 4.26 16.79 -14.16
C ALA A 147 4.44 18.18 -14.81
N GLU A 148 5.69 18.56 -15.10
CA GLU A 148 6.02 19.83 -15.72
C GLU A 148 5.58 19.91 -17.19
N GLU A 149 5.53 18.77 -17.87
CA GLU A 149 5.19 18.64 -19.29
C GLU A 149 3.77 18.13 -19.49
N ASP A 150 3.11 17.68 -18.39
CA ASP A 150 1.80 17.04 -18.38
C ASP A 150 1.70 15.87 -19.38
N GLU A 151 2.77 15.06 -19.47
CA GLU A 151 2.86 13.93 -20.40
C GLU A 151 3.49 12.68 -19.77
N ILE A 152 3.30 11.53 -20.44
CA ILE A 152 3.96 10.28 -20.09
C ILE A 152 5.22 10.12 -20.94
N ARG A 153 6.38 10.04 -20.30
CA ARG A 153 7.66 9.69 -20.91
C ARG A 153 7.86 8.18 -20.87
N PRO A 154 7.85 7.49 -22.00
CA PRO A 154 8.19 6.06 -22.04
C PRO A 154 9.66 5.82 -21.68
N PHE A 155 9.92 4.72 -20.96
CA PHE A 155 11.29 4.30 -20.67
C PHE A 155 11.96 3.65 -21.88
N SER A 156 13.25 3.91 -22.02
CA SER A 156 14.12 3.16 -22.94
C SER A 156 14.27 1.70 -22.48
N ARG A 157 14.67 0.81 -23.38
CA ARG A 157 14.94 -0.59 -23.06
C ARG A 157 15.97 -0.74 -21.91
N LEU A 158 16.99 0.10 -21.87
CA LEU A 158 18.01 0.07 -20.84
C LEU A 158 17.42 0.42 -19.46
N GLU A 159 16.61 1.48 -19.38
CA GLU A 159 15.93 1.88 -18.13
C GLU A 159 15.03 0.76 -17.62
N ILE A 160 14.25 0.11 -18.50
CA ILE A 160 13.37 -1.00 -18.14
C ILE A 160 14.17 -2.16 -17.54
N VAL A 161 15.26 -2.58 -18.18
CA VAL A 161 16.10 -3.68 -17.70
C VAL A 161 16.78 -3.34 -16.38
N THR A 162 17.33 -2.13 -16.26
CA THR A 162 18.01 -1.68 -15.04
C THR A 162 17.06 -1.62 -13.84
N ARG A 163 15.83 -1.11 -14.03
CA ARG A 163 14.81 -1.06 -12.96
C ARG A 163 14.41 -2.46 -12.51
N ARG A 164 14.18 -3.38 -13.47
CA ARG A 164 13.82 -4.76 -13.17
C ARG A 164 14.88 -5.52 -12.36
N MET A 165 16.16 -5.25 -12.60
CA MET A 165 17.27 -5.93 -11.90
C MET A 165 17.38 -5.49 -10.43
N ASN A 166 16.95 -4.28 -10.08
CA ASN A 166 17.28 -3.66 -8.81
C ASN A 166 16.18 -3.75 -7.73
N ARG A 167 14.92 -4.09 -8.09
CA ARG A 167 13.81 -3.90 -7.16
C ARG A 167 12.91 -5.12 -6.93
N GLY A 168 13.03 -6.19 -7.71
CA GLY A 168 12.08 -7.31 -7.65
C GLY A 168 10.67 -6.95 -8.15
N GLU A 169 10.59 -5.86 -8.94
CA GLU A 169 9.41 -5.35 -9.64
C GLU A 169 9.78 -4.94 -11.06
N THR A 170 8.83 -4.88 -11.96
CA THR A 170 9.06 -4.36 -13.31
C THR A 170 9.23 -2.84 -13.26
N ALA A 171 9.67 -2.23 -14.38
CA ALA A 171 9.50 -0.80 -14.52
C ALA A 171 8.01 -0.45 -14.47
N PRO A 172 7.61 0.66 -13.81
CA PRO A 172 6.20 1.00 -13.62
C PRO A 172 5.47 1.15 -14.96
N PHE A 173 4.22 0.74 -14.97
CA PHE A 173 3.30 0.91 -16.08
C PHE A 173 2.40 2.11 -15.83
N VAL A 174 2.37 3.06 -16.73
CA VAL A 174 1.60 4.29 -16.60
C VAL A 174 0.60 4.41 -17.76
N LYS A 175 -0.63 4.81 -17.44
CA LYS A 175 -1.69 5.07 -18.41
C LYS A 175 -2.22 6.49 -18.25
N TRP A 176 -2.30 7.23 -19.33
CA TRP A 176 -2.98 8.52 -19.37
C TRP A 176 -4.49 8.34 -19.20
N THR A 177 -5.12 9.16 -18.37
CA THR A 177 -6.56 9.02 -18.05
C THR A 177 -7.42 10.06 -18.74
N GLY A 178 -6.86 11.21 -19.10
CA GLY A 178 -7.59 12.37 -19.59
C GLY A 178 -8.32 13.18 -18.50
N GLU A 179 -8.17 12.82 -17.22
CA GLU A 179 -8.83 13.49 -16.10
C GLU A 179 -7.87 14.45 -15.37
N GLY A 180 -8.20 15.74 -15.34
CA GLY A 180 -7.31 16.79 -14.83
C GLY A 180 -6.89 16.64 -13.36
N GLU A 181 -7.75 16.09 -12.48
CA GLU A 181 -7.38 15.87 -11.07
C GLU A 181 -6.42 14.66 -10.90
N PHE A 182 -6.57 13.65 -11.77
CA PHE A 182 -5.78 12.41 -11.74
C PHE A 182 -5.34 12.05 -13.16
N PRO A 183 -4.36 12.79 -13.74
CA PRO A 183 -4.04 12.69 -15.16
C PRO A 183 -3.47 11.33 -15.57
N PHE A 184 -3.00 10.53 -14.63
CA PHE A 184 -2.46 9.20 -14.90
C PHE A 184 -2.82 8.20 -13.79
N VAL A 185 -2.73 6.92 -14.15
CA VAL A 185 -2.74 5.78 -13.24
C VAL A 185 -1.46 4.99 -13.43
N GLU A 186 -0.84 4.60 -12.31
CA GLU A 186 0.36 3.77 -12.27
C GLU A 186 0.01 2.37 -11.79
N ALA A 187 0.61 1.35 -12.39
CA ALA A 187 0.49 -0.05 -12.01
C ALA A 187 1.88 -0.70 -11.97
N ASP A 188 2.17 -1.39 -10.86
CA ASP A 188 3.43 -2.08 -10.61
C ASP A 188 3.23 -3.59 -10.57
N ILE A 189 4.03 -4.31 -11.37
CA ILE A 189 4.10 -5.77 -11.33
C ILE A 189 5.25 -6.17 -10.43
N ASN A 190 4.91 -6.71 -9.26
CA ASN A 190 5.83 -7.23 -8.25
C ASN A 190 6.03 -8.73 -8.48
N PHE A 191 7.27 -9.23 -8.37
CA PHE A 191 7.61 -10.64 -8.56
C PHE A 191 8.68 -11.14 -7.55
N SER A 192 8.94 -10.38 -6.49
CA SER A 192 9.84 -10.74 -5.39
C SER A 192 9.38 -10.10 -4.08
N LEU A 193 9.50 -10.83 -2.98
CA LEU A 193 9.19 -10.33 -1.64
C LEU A 193 10.44 -9.93 -0.84
N GLY A 194 11.62 -10.39 -1.25
CA GLY A 194 12.86 -10.17 -0.52
C GLY A 194 13.84 -9.22 -1.20
N ASN A 195 14.99 -8.99 -0.54
CA ASN A 195 16.11 -8.20 -1.04
C ASN A 195 17.12 -9.04 -1.83
N THR A 196 17.08 -10.36 -1.66
CA THR A 196 17.98 -11.31 -2.32
C THR A 196 17.22 -12.24 -3.26
N PRO A 197 17.82 -12.74 -4.33
CA PRO A 197 17.19 -13.70 -5.22
C PRO A 197 16.71 -14.96 -4.48
N GLY A 198 15.46 -15.38 -4.75
CA GLY A 198 14.85 -16.55 -4.11
C GLY A 198 14.28 -16.32 -2.70
N GLU A 199 14.57 -15.20 -2.07
CA GLU A 199 14.04 -14.88 -0.75
C GLU A 199 12.52 -14.68 -0.80
N GLY A 200 11.78 -15.50 0.00
CA GLY A 200 10.33 -15.46 0.07
C GLY A 200 9.60 -16.03 -1.17
N GLU A 201 10.28 -16.79 -2.04
CA GLU A 201 9.69 -17.32 -3.28
C GLU A 201 8.55 -18.32 -3.01
N GLU A 202 8.70 -19.20 -1.99
CA GLU A 202 7.64 -20.12 -1.58
C GLU A 202 6.41 -19.33 -1.08
N LEU A 203 6.62 -18.34 -0.20
CA LEU A 203 5.56 -17.47 0.30
C LEU A 203 4.87 -16.72 -0.86
N LEU A 204 5.64 -16.13 -1.78
CA LEU A 204 5.09 -15.46 -2.97
C LEU A 204 4.22 -16.41 -3.79
N SER A 205 4.75 -17.61 -4.07
CA SER A 205 4.03 -18.64 -4.84
C SER A 205 2.71 -19.02 -4.19
N ASP A 206 2.70 -19.15 -2.87
CA ASP A 206 1.49 -19.48 -2.11
C ASP A 206 0.52 -18.29 -2.01
N ILE A 207 1.00 -17.05 -1.85
CA ILE A 207 0.15 -15.85 -1.90
C ILE A 207 -0.62 -15.80 -3.23
N VAL A 208 0.07 -16.00 -4.36
CA VAL A 208 -0.56 -15.99 -5.68
C VAL A 208 -1.48 -17.20 -5.88
N GLY A 209 -1.01 -18.40 -5.49
CA GLY A 209 -1.73 -19.65 -5.69
C GLY A 209 -3.02 -19.76 -4.88
N THR A 210 -3.01 -19.24 -3.65
CA THR A 210 -4.17 -19.27 -2.72
C THR A 210 -5.05 -18.02 -2.79
N GLY A 211 -4.79 -17.13 -3.74
CA GLY A 211 -5.60 -15.92 -3.92
C GLY A 211 -7.08 -16.24 -4.11
N VAL A 212 -7.93 -15.46 -3.44
CA VAL A 212 -9.39 -15.63 -3.42
C VAL A 212 -10.04 -14.62 -4.34
N GLU A 213 -10.99 -15.04 -5.15
CA GLU A 213 -11.78 -14.14 -5.99
C GLU A 213 -12.85 -13.43 -5.14
N THR A 214 -12.96 -12.12 -5.30
CA THR A 214 -14.07 -11.36 -4.72
C THR A 214 -15.35 -11.70 -5.50
N GLY A 215 -16.51 -11.71 -4.80
CA GLY A 215 -17.79 -11.83 -5.47
C GLY A 215 -18.11 -10.60 -6.33
N GLY A 216 -19.07 -10.76 -7.26
CA GLY A 216 -19.63 -9.67 -8.06
C GLY A 216 -19.33 -9.75 -9.57
N ALA A 217 -19.70 -8.70 -10.30
CA ALA A 217 -19.60 -8.67 -11.76
C ALA A 217 -18.15 -8.56 -12.30
N CYS A 218 -17.20 -8.14 -11.47
CA CYS A 218 -15.78 -8.06 -11.80
C CYS A 218 -14.98 -8.72 -10.67
N PRO A 219 -14.79 -10.04 -10.70
CA PRO A 219 -14.03 -10.74 -9.67
C PRO A 219 -12.57 -10.29 -9.69
N MET A 220 -12.08 -9.88 -8.53
CA MET A 220 -10.68 -9.51 -8.31
C MET A 220 -10.03 -10.60 -7.47
N ARG A 221 -8.79 -10.94 -7.76
CA ARG A 221 -8.04 -11.89 -6.92
C ARG A 221 -7.29 -11.11 -5.83
N LEU A 222 -7.65 -11.41 -4.59
CA LEU A 222 -7.01 -10.84 -3.39
C LEU A 222 -6.33 -11.96 -2.60
N PRO A 223 -5.23 -11.70 -1.90
CA PRO A 223 -4.63 -12.68 -1.01
C PRO A 223 -5.56 -12.98 0.17
N GLN A 224 -5.43 -14.15 0.75
CA GLN A 224 -6.05 -14.48 2.04
C GLN A 224 -5.49 -13.56 3.14
N ALA A 225 -6.23 -13.33 4.22
CA ALA A 225 -5.90 -12.32 5.24
C ALA A 225 -4.49 -12.52 5.83
N GLU A 226 -4.13 -13.75 6.25
CA GLU A 226 -2.81 -14.03 6.82
C GLU A 226 -1.70 -13.88 5.77
N MET A 227 -1.94 -14.32 4.53
CA MET A 227 -0.99 -14.15 3.43
C MET A 227 -0.77 -12.69 3.09
N PHE A 228 -1.83 -11.86 3.12
CA PHE A 228 -1.73 -10.42 2.94
C PHE A 228 -0.93 -9.77 4.07
N PHE A 229 -1.19 -10.18 5.31
CA PHE A 229 -0.45 -9.70 6.47
C PHE A 229 1.05 -10.04 6.35
N LEU A 230 1.40 -11.29 6.01
CA LEU A 230 2.79 -11.68 5.80
C LEU A 230 3.45 -10.90 4.65
N HIS A 231 2.71 -10.58 3.58
CA HIS A 231 3.21 -9.70 2.54
C HIS A 231 3.56 -8.30 3.09
N LEU A 232 2.70 -7.70 3.93
CA LEU A 232 2.97 -6.40 4.54
C LEU A 232 4.23 -6.45 5.44
N ILE A 233 4.40 -7.52 6.21
CA ILE A 233 5.61 -7.76 7.04
C ILE A 233 6.87 -7.82 6.16
N MET A 234 6.86 -8.66 5.12
CA MET A 234 7.99 -8.80 4.21
C MET A 234 8.34 -7.49 3.51
N HIS A 235 7.32 -6.76 3.07
CA HIS A 235 7.49 -5.47 2.40
C HIS A 235 8.11 -4.42 3.34
N GLN A 236 7.59 -4.27 4.57
CA GLN A 236 8.13 -3.34 5.57
C GLN A 236 9.56 -3.73 5.96
N TYR A 237 9.82 -5.00 6.21
CA TYR A 237 11.17 -5.48 6.54
C TYR A 237 12.16 -5.19 5.41
N LYS A 238 11.78 -5.53 4.16
CA LYS A 238 12.58 -5.26 2.96
C LYS A 238 12.98 -3.79 2.87
N GLU A 239 12.04 -2.88 3.02
CA GLU A 239 12.30 -1.45 2.88
C GLU A 239 13.08 -0.86 4.05
N SER A 240 12.86 -1.33 5.28
CA SER A 240 13.61 -0.88 6.46
C SER A 240 15.09 -1.28 6.40
N CYS A 241 15.45 -2.31 5.63
CA CYS A 241 16.83 -2.74 5.41
C CYS A 241 17.55 -2.04 4.25
N LEU A 242 16.86 -1.19 3.47
CA LEU A 242 17.44 -0.54 2.31
C LEU A 242 18.06 0.81 2.67
N TYR A 243 19.38 0.94 2.49
CA TYR A 243 20.13 2.16 2.80
C TYR A 243 19.52 3.42 2.17
N PHE A 244 19.11 3.38 0.88
CA PHE A 244 18.51 4.53 0.22
C PHE A 244 17.13 4.94 0.80
N MET A 245 16.43 4.03 1.48
CA MET A 245 15.21 4.38 2.22
C MET A 245 15.55 5.15 3.48
N ALA A 246 16.59 4.74 4.21
CA ALA A 246 17.09 5.45 5.38
C ALA A 246 17.59 6.87 5.03
N GLU A 247 18.34 7.01 3.93
CA GLU A 247 18.76 8.34 3.44
C GLU A 247 17.60 9.30 3.17
N ARG A 248 16.43 8.77 2.80
CA ARG A 248 15.21 9.54 2.51
C ARG A 248 14.27 9.65 3.71
N GLY A 249 14.63 9.09 4.87
CA GLY A 249 13.76 9.01 6.04
C GLY A 249 12.45 8.25 5.78
N LYS A 250 12.49 7.21 4.93
CA LYS A 250 11.33 6.41 4.52
C LYS A 250 11.37 4.97 5.00
N GLU A 251 12.38 4.59 5.77
CA GLU A 251 12.54 3.27 6.39
C GLU A 251 11.41 2.94 7.38
N LEU A 252 10.82 3.98 7.99
CA LEU A 252 9.73 3.89 8.96
C LEU A 252 8.54 4.77 8.53
N ASP A 253 8.05 4.59 7.31
CA ASP A 253 6.84 5.28 6.85
C ASP A 253 5.62 4.86 7.69
N LEU A 254 5.07 5.79 8.47
CA LEU A 254 4.02 5.50 9.47
C LEU A 254 2.75 4.89 8.84
N TYR A 255 2.42 5.21 7.60
CA TYR A 255 1.26 4.60 6.95
C TYR A 255 1.42 3.07 6.77
N LYS A 256 2.65 2.56 6.57
CA LYS A 256 2.91 1.11 6.44
C LYS A 256 2.81 0.41 7.79
N LEU A 257 3.36 1.05 8.84
CA LEU A 257 3.22 0.54 10.20
C LEU A 257 1.76 0.57 10.66
N ALA A 258 1.00 1.59 10.26
CA ALA A 258 -0.44 1.66 10.49
C ALA A 258 -1.21 0.54 9.74
N ASP A 259 -0.85 0.24 8.49
CA ASP A 259 -1.42 -0.89 7.74
C ASP A 259 -1.26 -2.21 8.53
N ILE A 260 -0.07 -2.47 9.08
CA ILE A 260 0.24 -3.66 9.87
C ILE A 260 -0.51 -3.64 11.21
N TYR A 261 -0.46 -2.52 11.92
CA TYR A 261 -1.15 -2.34 13.20
C TYR A 261 -2.66 -2.61 13.05
N PHE A 262 -3.32 -1.96 12.11
CA PHE A 262 -4.77 -2.13 11.93
C PHE A 262 -5.14 -3.51 11.40
N CYS A 263 -4.34 -4.15 10.55
CA CYS A 263 -4.55 -5.56 10.17
C CYS A 263 -4.52 -6.48 11.39
N LEU A 264 -3.56 -6.28 12.29
CA LEU A 264 -3.40 -7.10 13.49
C LEU A 264 -4.58 -6.95 14.46
N TYR A 265 -5.05 -5.70 14.65
CA TYR A 265 -6.12 -5.40 15.62
C TYR A 265 -7.54 -5.43 15.03
N SER A 266 -7.71 -5.64 13.72
CA SER A 266 -9.04 -5.72 13.07
C SER A 266 -9.84 -6.97 13.42
N GLY A 267 -9.21 -7.98 14.05
CA GLY A 267 -9.83 -9.28 14.36
C GLY A 267 -10.03 -10.18 13.14
N GLY A 268 -9.49 -9.81 11.97
CA GLY A 268 -9.63 -10.57 10.72
C GLY A 268 -8.59 -11.67 10.52
N LEU A 269 -7.59 -11.80 11.42
CA LEU A 269 -6.51 -12.78 11.34
C LEU A 269 -6.74 -13.97 12.28
N ASP A 270 -6.55 -15.16 11.78
CA ASP A 270 -6.36 -16.36 12.62
C ASP A 270 -4.88 -16.41 13.07
N LEU A 271 -4.64 -16.01 14.32
CA LEU A 271 -3.29 -15.93 14.89
C LEU A 271 -2.60 -17.30 14.96
N SER A 272 -3.36 -18.39 15.21
CA SER A 272 -2.79 -19.75 15.25
C SER A 272 -2.30 -20.16 13.86
N ARG A 273 -3.10 -19.92 12.84
CA ARG A 273 -2.73 -20.14 11.44
C ARG A 273 -1.57 -19.24 11.03
N LEU A 274 -1.59 -17.96 11.40
CA LEU A 274 -0.50 -17.03 11.12
C LEU A 274 0.84 -17.53 11.67
N LEU A 275 0.88 -17.97 12.93
CA LEU A 275 2.11 -18.52 13.54
C LEU A 275 2.60 -19.79 12.85
N CYS A 276 1.69 -20.67 12.40
CA CYS A 276 2.06 -21.83 11.60
C CYS A 276 2.71 -21.42 10.26
N LEU A 277 2.15 -20.41 9.58
CA LEU A 277 2.69 -19.90 8.32
C LEU A 277 4.06 -19.23 8.52
N VAL A 278 4.22 -18.43 9.58
CA VAL A 278 5.49 -17.78 9.94
C VAL A 278 6.61 -18.80 10.09
N ARG A 279 6.35 -19.91 10.81
CA ARG A 279 7.31 -21.04 10.96
C ARG A 279 7.56 -21.75 9.64
N ARG A 280 6.51 -22.01 8.86
CA ARG A 280 6.64 -22.67 7.56
C ARG A 280 7.58 -21.92 6.61
N TYR A 281 7.47 -20.58 6.56
CA TYR A 281 8.29 -19.75 5.68
C TYR A 281 9.58 -19.24 6.32
N ALA A 282 9.87 -19.65 7.57
CA ALA A 282 11.06 -19.24 8.34
C ALA A 282 11.26 -17.70 8.37
N ILE A 283 10.18 -16.96 8.70
CA ILE A 283 10.18 -15.49 8.74
C ILE A 283 9.95 -14.93 10.15
N GLU A 284 10.21 -15.72 11.21
CA GLU A 284 10.01 -15.31 12.61
C GLU A 284 10.79 -14.06 12.96
N GLU A 285 12.05 -13.99 12.52
CA GLU A 285 12.93 -12.85 12.77
C GLU A 285 12.39 -11.58 12.11
N LYS A 286 11.94 -11.67 10.85
CA LYS A 286 11.35 -10.55 10.12
C LYS A 286 10.05 -10.07 10.75
N LEU A 287 9.18 -11.01 11.15
CA LEU A 287 7.96 -10.70 11.88
C LEU A 287 8.30 -9.98 13.20
N GLY A 288 9.24 -10.53 13.98
CA GLY A 288 9.64 -9.95 15.27
C GLY A 288 10.18 -8.52 15.11
N ALA A 289 11.07 -8.30 14.13
CA ALA A 289 11.64 -6.98 13.86
C ALA A 289 10.57 -5.94 13.46
N VAL A 290 9.63 -6.31 12.60
CA VAL A 290 8.57 -5.39 12.16
C VAL A 290 7.54 -5.15 13.26
N LEU A 291 7.13 -6.17 14.02
CA LEU A 291 6.21 -6.00 15.14
C LEU A 291 6.83 -5.14 16.25
N TRP A 292 8.15 -5.24 16.47
CA TRP A 292 8.84 -4.34 17.38
C TRP A 292 8.75 -2.87 16.92
N GLN A 293 8.94 -2.59 15.61
CA GLN A 293 8.75 -1.24 15.05
C GLN A 293 7.30 -0.73 15.26
N VAL A 294 6.32 -1.61 15.07
CA VAL A 294 4.90 -1.26 15.28
C VAL A 294 4.63 -0.94 16.75
N ALA A 295 5.12 -1.77 17.68
CA ALA A 295 4.96 -1.57 19.11
C ALA A 295 5.65 -0.28 19.59
N ASP A 296 6.88 -0.02 19.15
CA ASP A 296 7.62 1.21 19.51
C ASP A 296 6.87 2.50 19.12
N ILE A 297 6.03 2.43 18.09
CA ILE A 297 5.26 3.58 17.59
C ILE A 297 3.85 3.66 18.22
N PHE A 298 3.15 2.53 18.39
CA PHE A 298 1.71 2.54 18.73
C PHE A 298 1.41 2.19 20.20
N ASP A 299 2.37 1.62 20.96
CA ASP A 299 2.25 1.32 22.38
C ASP A 299 2.84 2.43 23.27
#